data_4e5ebd52d4ac796c8c9431e319f9e2aa
#
_entry.id   4e5ebd52d4ac796c8c9431e319f9e2aa
#
_cell.length_a   1.000
_cell.length_b   1.000
_cell.length_c   1.000
_cell.angle_alpha   90.00
_cell.angle_beta   90.00
_cell.angle_gamma   90.00
#
_symmetry.space_group_name_H-M   'P 1'
#
loop_
_entity.id
_entity.type
_entity.pdbx_description
1 polymer ?
#
loop_
_entity_poly.entity_id
_entity_poly.type
_entity_poly.pdbx_seq_one_letter_code
_entity_poly.pdbx_strand_id
1 'polypeptide(L)'
;MQILHAASPEAHAAALAAHPRLLVDYWKDACPGCTMLDLALRRFATEPAAQGLVLLKVKLEEVGEDFFRGLGLRQTPTLALFRDGVETARLSGFQGPAQLAAAVAAYL
;
A
#
# COMPACT_ATOMS: atom_id res chain seq x y z
N MET A 1 -5.01 -12.40 2.48
CA MET A 1 -4.97 -10.96 2.18
C MET A 1 -5.77 -10.69 0.91
N GLN A 2 -6.74 -9.80 0.98
CA GLN A 2 -7.53 -9.37 -0.16
C GLN A 2 -6.81 -8.25 -0.89
N ILE A 3 -6.78 -8.28 -2.23
CA ILE A 3 -6.12 -7.25 -3.04
C ILE A 3 -7.19 -6.47 -3.80
N LEU A 4 -7.19 -5.15 -3.61
CA LEU A 4 -8.09 -4.20 -4.26
C LEU A 4 -7.29 -3.17 -5.06
N HIS A 5 -7.95 -2.53 -6.01
CA HIS A 5 -7.37 -1.44 -6.80
C HIS A 5 -8.26 -0.20 -6.69
N ALA A 6 -7.66 0.95 -6.44
CA ALA A 6 -8.37 2.24 -6.46
C ALA A 6 -7.87 3.05 -7.65
N ALA A 7 -8.74 3.28 -8.63
CA ALA A 7 -8.41 4.01 -9.84
C ALA A 7 -8.79 5.50 -9.78
N SER A 8 -9.26 5.97 -8.63
CA SER A 8 -9.65 7.37 -8.42
C SER A 8 -9.41 7.79 -6.97
N PRO A 9 -9.29 9.11 -6.70
CA PRO A 9 -9.23 9.60 -5.32
C PRO A 9 -10.44 9.20 -4.48
N GLU A 10 -11.63 9.14 -5.07
CA GLU A 10 -12.85 8.73 -4.38
C GLU A 10 -12.80 7.26 -3.96
N ALA A 11 -12.32 6.39 -4.85
CA ALA A 11 -12.16 4.97 -4.53
C ALA A 11 -11.10 4.75 -3.45
N HIS A 12 -10.03 5.54 -3.46
CA HIS A 12 -9.01 5.54 -2.40
C HIS A 12 -9.64 5.89 -1.04
N ALA A 13 -10.39 6.99 -0.97
CA ALA A 13 -11.05 7.41 0.26
C ALA A 13 -12.05 6.36 0.76
N ALA A 14 -12.82 5.76 -0.15
CA ALA A 14 -13.78 4.72 0.20
C ALA A 14 -13.09 3.48 0.81
N ALA A 15 -11.95 3.08 0.27
CA ALA A 15 -11.19 1.93 0.79
C ALA A 15 -10.63 2.21 2.17
N LEU A 16 -10.11 3.42 2.42
CA LEU A 16 -9.62 3.83 3.73
C LEU A 16 -10.74 3.76 4.79
N ALA A 17 -11.95 4.16 4.42
CA ALA A 17 -13.09 4.12 5.31
C ALA A 17 -13.62 2.70 5.58
N ALA A 18 -13.50 1.80 4.60
CA ALA A 18 -14.11 0.48 4.64
C ALA A 18 -13.25 -0.59 5.31
N HIS A 19 -11.92 -0.43 5.30
CA HIS A 19 -11.00 -1.49 5.72
C HIS A 19 -10.13 -1.03 6.88
N PRO A 20 -10.36 -1.58 8.10
CA PRO A 20 -9.67 -1.11 9.31
C PRO A 20 -8.18 -1.47 9.36
N ARG A 21 -7.74 -2.52 8.65
CA ARG A 21 -6.33 -2.92 8.58
C ARG A 21 -5.91 -2.96 7.13
N LEU A 22 -5.28 -1.87 6.67
CA LEU A 22 -5.07 -1.62 5.26
C LEU A 22 -3.62 -1.30 4.96
N LEU A 23 -3.07 -1.98 3.94
CA LEU A 23 -1.82 -1.61 3.29
C LEU A 23 -2.16 -0.89 1.99
N VAL A 24 -1.53 0.24 1.72
CA VAL A 24 -1.70 0.96 0.45
C VAL A 24 -0.37 1.03 -0.28
N ASP A 25 -0.32 0.41 -1.44
CA ASP A 25 0.84 0.39 -2.34
C ASP A 25 0.65 1.48 -3.40
N TYR A 26 1.36 2.61 -3.24
CA TYR A 26 1.38 3.69 -4.22
C TYR A 26 2.51 3.41 -5.21
N TRP A 27 2.16 3.13 -6.45
CA TRP A 27 3.08 2.64 -7.47
C TRP A 27 2.85 3.30 -8.83
N LYS A 28 3.73 3.03 -9.78
CA LYS A 28 3.60 3.51 -11.16
C LYS A 28 4.15 2.49 -12.14
N ASP A 29 3.89 2.70 -13.44
CA ASP A 29 4.49 1.92 -14.52
C ASP A 29 6.00 2.18 -14.61
N ALA A 30 6.72 1.26 -15.27
CA ALA A 30 8.15 1.37 -15.52
C ALA A 30 8.96 1.69 -14.25
N CYS A 31 8.64 1.02 -13.16
CA CYS A 31 9.22 1.23 -11.84
C CYS A 31 9.75 -0.11 -11.31
N PRO A 32 11.07 -0.38 -11.44
CA PRO A 32 11.64 -1.67 -10.98
C PRO A 32 11.41 -1.95 -9.50
N GLY A 33 11.53 -0.93 -8.64
CA GLY A 33 11.25 -1.06 -7.21
C GLY A 33 9.80 -1.41 -6.92
N CYS A 34 8.85 -0.89 -7.72
CA CYS A 34 7.44 -1.22 -7.61
C CYS A 34 7.18 -2.69 -7.94
N THR A 35 7.82 -3.20 -8.99
CA THR A 35 7.74 -4.61 -9.38
C THR A 35 8.29 -5.51 -8.28
N MET A 36 9.42 -5.15 -7.68
CA MET A 36 10.02 -5.90 -6.58
C MET A 36 9.13 -5.90 -5.33
N LEU A 37 8.54 -4.76 -5.00
CA LEU A 37 7.62 -4.66 -3.87
C LEU A 37 6.37 -5.52 -4.12
N ASP A 38 5.83 -5.53 -5.33
CA ASP A 38 4.68 -6.36 -5.67
C ASP A 38 4.97 -7.85 -5.44
N LEU A 39 6.15 -8.33 -5.83
CA LEU A 39 6.57 -9.70 -5.57
C LEU A 39 6.69 -10.00 -4.08
N ALA A 40 7.26 -9.07 -3.31
CA ALA A 40 7.39 -9.22 -1.86
C ALA A 40 6.02 -9.25 -1.18
N LEU A 41 5.09 -8.41 -1.60
CA LEU A 41 3.71 -8.40 -1.09
C LEU A 41 2.99 -9.71 -1.38
N ARG A 42 3.18 -10.29 -2.57
CA ARG A 42 2.59 -11.58 -2.93
C ARG A 42 3.14 -12.72 -2.07
N ARG A 43 4.42 -12.69 -1.74
CA ARG A 43 5.04 -13.65 -0.81
C ARG A 43 4.50 -13.46 0.60
N PHE A 44 4.44 -12.22 1.05
CA PHE A 44 3.91 -11.89 2.38
C PHE A 44 2.44 -12.34 2.51
N ALA A 45 1.67 -12.25 1.42
CA ALA A 45 0.24 -12.64 1.42
C ALA A 45 0.02 -14.12 1.79
N THR A 46 1.03 -14.97 1.66
CA THR A 46 0.93 -16.38 2.04
C THR A 46 1.21 -16.64 3.51
N GLU A 47 1.66 -15.64 4.26
CA GLU A 47 2.02 -15.77 5.67
C GLU A 47 0.81 -15.58 6.58
N PRO A 48 0.79 -16.20 7.77
CA PRO A 48 -0.32 -16.01 8.73
C PRO A 48 -0.50 -14.55 9.13
N ALA A 49 0.58 -13.77 9.20
CA ALA A 49 0.53 -12.35 9.55
C ALA A 49 -0.28 -11.50 8.55
N ALA A 50 -0.47 -12.00 7.33
CA ALA A 50 -1.23 -11.31 6.29
C ALA A 50 -2.74 -11.56 6.39
N GLN A 51 -3.19 -12.49 7.22
CA GLN A 51 -4.61 -12.80 7.34
C GLN A 51 -5.39 -11.61 7.89
N GLY A 52 -6.54 -11.33 7.26
CA GLY A 52 -7.40 -10.23 7.66
C GLY A 52 -6.95 -8.86 7.16
N LEU A 53 -5.82 -8.77 6.46
CA LEU A 53 -5.35 -7.54 5.84
C LEU A 53 -5.97 -7.34 4.47
N VAL A 54 -6.10 -6.06 4.08
CA VAL A 54 -6.43 -5.67 2.72
C VAL A 54 -5.25 -4.89 2.15
N LEU A 55 -4.86 -5.23 0.93
CA LEU A 55 -3.88 -4.49 0.15
C LEU A 55 -4.62 -3.68 -0.90
N LEU A 56 -4.50 -2.36 -0.85
CA LEU A 56 -5.02 -1.46 -1.87
C LEU A 56 -3.87 -1.01 -2.76
N LYS A 57 -4.00 -1.24 -4.05
CA LYS A 57 -3.03 -0.77 -5.04
C LYS A 57 -3.53 0.51 -5.69
N VAL A 58 -2.70 1.55 -5.69
CA VAL A 58 -3.04 2.87 -6.21
C VAL A 58 -1.97 3.28 -7.22
N LYS A 59 -2.36 3.35 -8.49
CA LYS A 59 -1.45 3.61 -9.59
C LYS A 59 -1.43 5.09 -9.94
N LEU A 60 -0.24 5.68 -10.01
CA LEU A 60 -0.04 7.09 -10.31
C LEU A 60 -0.77 7.51 -11.61
N GLU A 61 -0.62 6.73 -12.67
CA GLU A 61 -1.21 7.04 -13.97
C GLU A 61 -2.74 7.04 -13.97
N GLU A 62 -3.36 6.38 -12.98
CA GLU A 62 -4.82 6.34 -12.85
C GLU A 62 -5.37 7.48 -11.99
N VAL A 63 -4.71 7.80 -10.87
CA VAL A 63 -5.21 8.81 -9.93
C VAL A 63 -4.64 10.20 -10.17
N GLY A 64 -3.49 10.29 -10.86
CA GLY A 64 -2.85 11.53 -11.23
C GLY A 64 -1.77 12.01 -10.28
N GLU A 65 -0.84 12.80 -10.82
CA GLU A 65 0.30 13.33 -10.08
C GLU A 65 -0.11 14.29 -8.97
N ASP A 66 -1.14 15.09 -9.20
CA ASP A 66 -1.62 16.05 -8.20
C ASP A 66 -2.13 15.33 -6.95
N PHE A 67 -2.80 14.20 -7.13
CA PHE A 67 -3.26 13.38 -6.00
C PHE A 67 -2.07 12.85 -5.19
N PHE A 68 -1.07 12.27 -5.85
CA PHE A 68 0.14 11.78 -5.18
C PHE A 68 0.86 12.92 -4.45
N ARG A 69 0.99 14.08 -5.09
CA ARG A 69 1.65 15.23 -4.51
C ARG A 69 0.90 15.74 -3.28
N GLY A 70 -0.43 15.77 -3.36
CA GLY A 70 -1.28 16.17 -2.24
C GLY A 70 -1.16 15.24 -1.03
N LEU A 71 -0.82 13.96 -1.25
CA LEU A 71 -0.54 13.01 -0.18
C LEU A 71 0.90 13.09 0.35
N GLY A 72 1.73 13.95 -0.23
CA GLY A 72 3.13 14.07 0.14
C GLY A 72 4.00 12.93 -0.36
N LEU A 73 3.55 12.20 -1.38
CA LEU A 73 4.32 11.11 -1.97
C LEU A 73 5.42 11.69 -2.87
N ARG A 74 6.67 11.35 -2.58
CA ARG A 74 7.85 11.87 -3.29
C ARG A 74 8.55 10.83 -4.13
N GLN A 75 8.24 9.56 -3.93
CA GLN A 75 8.85 8.46 -4.69
C GLN A 75 7.89 7.29 -4.77
N THR A 76 8.14 6.41 -5.73
CA THR A 76 7.47 5.12 -5.86
C THR A 76 8.52 4.00 -5.83
N PRO A 77 8.19 2.86 -5.22
CA PRO A 77 6.96 2.63 -4.47
C PRO A 77 6.98 3.32 -3.11
N THR A 78 5.80 3.63 -2.58
CA THR A 78 5.62 3.98 -1.18
C THR A 78 4.50 3.12 -0.64
N LEU A 79 4.76 2.45 0.47
CA LEU A 79 3.77 1.62 1.16
C LEU A 79 3.32 2.35 2.42
N ALA A 80 2.03 2.66 2.51
CA ALA A 80 1.45 3.26 3.71
C ALA A 80 0.59 2.24 4.44
N LEU A 81 0.62 2.29 5.77
CA LEU A 81 -0.19 1.44 6.63
C LEU A 81 -1.25 2.30 7.29
N PHE A 82 -2.50 1.84 7.19
CA PHE A 82 -3.65 2.55 7.74
C PHE A 82 -4.39 1.66 8.72
N ARG A 83 -4.73 2.22 9.88
CA ARG A 83 -5.59 1.58 10.86
C ARG A 83 -6.78 2.46 11.14
N ASP A 84 -7.98 1.93 10.90
CA ASP A 84 -9.24 2.66 11.09
C ASP A 84 -9.25 4.03 10.38
N GLY A 85 -8.72 4.06 9.16
CA GLY A 85 -8.68 5.26 8.33
C GLY A 85 -7.52 6.22 8.62
N VAL A 86 -6.67 5.91 9.60
CA VAL A 86 -5.54 6.77 10.01
C VAL A 86 -4.22 6.14 9.57
N GLU A 87 -3.39 6.92 8.89
CA GLU A 87 -2.06 6.48 8.50
C GLU A 87 -1.17 6.32 9.73
N THR A 88 -0.70 5.08 9.97
CA THR A 88 0.13 4.76 11.13
C THR A 88 1.61 4.65 10.80
N ALA A 89 1.93 4.37 9.53
CA ALA A 89 3.32 4.31 9.06
C ALA A 89 3.38 4.52 7.56
N ARG A 90 4.55 4.94 7.09
CA ARG A 90 4.83 5.13 5.67
C ARG A 90 6.25 4.65 5.39
N LEU A 91 6.38 3.70 4.48
CA LEU A 91 7.64 3.06 4.13
C LEU A 91 7.98 3.39 2.69
N SER A 92 9.10 4.06 2.47
CA SER A 92 9.53 4.47 1.13
C SER A 92 10.44 3.41 0.52
N GLY A 93 10.21 3.10 -0.75
CA GLY A 93 11.03 2.17 -1.51
C GLY A 93 10.67 0.70 -1.24
N PHE A 94 11.54 -0.18 -1.69
CA PHE A 94 11.35 -1.63 -1.57
C PHE A 94 11.37 -2.09 -0.11
N GLN A 95 10.44 -2.99 0.21
CA GLN A 95 10.37 -3.68 1.50
C GLN A 95 10.29 -5.18 1.24
N GLY A 96 11.19 -5.96 1.85
CA GLY A 96 11.14 -7.41 1.77
C GLY A 96 10.06 -8.02 2.67
N PRO A 97 9.75 -9.33 2.52
CA PRO A 97 8.70 -9.98 3.31
C PRO A 97 8.88 -9.84 4.82
N ALA A 98 10.12 -9.97 5.31
CA ALA A 98 10.41 -9.82 6.74
C ALA A 98 10.15 -8.40 7.24
N GLN A 99 10.50 -7.40 6.43
CA GLN A 99 10.22 -6.00 6.74
C GLN A 99 8.72 -5.71 6.74
N LEU A 100 7.97 -6.30 5.80
CA LEU A 100 6.52 -6.19 5.75
C LEU A 100 5.87 -6.79 7.00
N ALA A 101 6.31 -7.98 7.40
CA ALA A 101 5.80 -8.64 8.59
C ALA A 101 6.06 -7.80 9.85
N ALA A 102 7.28 -7.24 9.97
CA ALA A 102 7.64 -6.38 11.10
C ALA A 102 6.80 -5.10 11.15
N ALA A 103 6.57 -4.47 10.01
CA ALA A 103 5.77 -3.25 9.93
C ALA A 103 4.30 -3.51 10.30
N VAL A 104 3.73 -4.60 9.78
CA VAL A 104 2.36 -4.99 10.11
C VAL A 104 2.22 -5.26 11.60
N ALA A 105 3.15 -5.98 12.21
CA ALA A 105 3.13 -6.26 13.64
C ALA A 105 3.23 -4.97 14.48
N ALA A 106 4.00 -3.99 14.02
CA ALA A 106 4.22 -2.75 14.77
C ALA A 106 3.06 -1.74 14.62
N TYR A 107 2.41 -1.69 13.45
CA TYR A 107 1.52 -0.58 13.09
C TYR A 107 0.09 -0.97 12.76
N LEU A 108 -0.18 -2.23 12.61
CA LEU A 108 -1.52 -2.77 12.34
C LEU A 108 -1.91 -3.86 13.34
#